data_dece2f9d242f8fc221009e490e7e743f
#
_entry.id   dece2f9d242f8fc221009e490e7e743f
#
_cell.length_a   1.000
_cell.length_b   1.000
_cell.length_c   1.000
_cell.angle_alpha   90.00
_cell.angle_beta   90.00
_cell.angle_gamma   90.00
#
_symmetry.space_group_name_H-M   'P 1'
#
loop_
_entity.id
_entity.type
_entity.pdbx_description
1 polymer ?
#
loop_
_entity_poly.entity_id
_entity_poly.type
_entity_poly.pdbx_seq_one_letter_code
_entity_poly.pdbx_strand_id
1 'polypeptide(L)'
;LVSYALWPFLALIVGIFLSQRTNNARLMLVPAILWLVLDTNIALLQSFIQFLGQLDYLPYITYDYLPTLFMVLFVWQSLAVVWVFARELKWPWWERALIMIATLVTLVVWQGSVRSQPIWKVEDVAPTFTEDAFYAQSRLLNQSLEQIQYGEFAQSHWYFLGVAGASYQDVFKSEIMRIKEQFDTRFGTFGRSMMLINNPDTRTEVPIASQTSIGAALRRMGQQMNKESDVLFLYMTSHGAPNEFEMENAPLDLHQVDPKWLRETLDKSGIRWRVIVISSCFSGSFIPALQSPDTLIITASAADRQSFGCTNEADYTYFGRALFDQAMRDQHTMKDAFKQAQD
;
A
#
# COMPACT_ATOMS: atom_id res chain seq x y z
N LEU A 1 0.92 -12.28 23.10
CA LEU A 1 1.43 -12.57 24.45
C LEU A 1 1.53 -14.06 24.72
N VAL A 2 0.49 -14.85 24.40
CA VAL A 2 0.49 -16.30 24.68
C VAL A 2 1.64 -17.02 23.97
N SER A 3 1.92 -16.67 22.71
CA SER A 3 3.01 -17.29 21.94
C SER A 3 4.40 -16.94 22.49
N TYR A 4 4.61 -15.74 23.02
CA TYR A 4 5.90 -15.33 23.61
C TYR A 4 6.13 -15.92 25.01
N ALA A 5 5.06 -16.18 25.77
CA ALA A 5 5.17 -16.74 27.13
C ALA A 5 5.29 -18.28 27.14
N LEU A 6 4.76 -18.95 26.12
CA LEU A 6 4.68 -20.41 26.09
C LEU A 6 6.06 -21.08 26.05
N TRP A 7 6.96 -20.61 25.19
CA TRP A 7 8.28 -21.22 25.04
C TRP A 7 9.17 -21.08 26.28
N PRO A 8 9.28 -19.89 26.92
CA PRO A 8 9.95 -19.77 28.22
C PRO A 8 9.30 -20.64 29.28
N PHE A 9 7.96 -20.78 29.29
CA PHE A 9 7.24 -21.64 30.23
C PHE A 9 7.54 -23.14 30.01
N LEU A 10 7.55 -23.61 28.76
CA LEU A 10 7.95 -24.97 28.43
C LEU A 10 9.42 -25.24 28.79
N ALA A 11 10.31 -24.29 28.52
CA ALA A 11 11.71 -24.38 28.90
C ALA A 11 11.88 -24.45 30.43
N LEU A 12 11.04 -23.73 31.19
CA LEU A 12 11.01 -23.81 32.66
C LEU A 12 10.54 -25.20 33.13
N ILE A 13 9.49 -25.78 32.54
CA ILE A 13 9.04 -27.14 32.86
C ILE A 13 10.13 -28.15 32.62
N VAL A 14 10.79 -28.06 31.46
CA VAL A 14 11.93 -28.90 31.14
C VAL A 14 13.05 -28.71 32.16
N GLY A 15 13.38 -27.49 32.55
CA GLY A 15 14.36 -27.16 33.57
C GLY A 15 14.04 -27.76 34.95
N ILE A 16 12.78 -27.73 35.40
CA ILE A 16 12.31 -28.34 36.63
C ILE A 16 12.53 -29.86 36.59
N PHE A 17 12.11 -30.50 35.48
CA PHE A 17 12.28 -31.95 35.29
C PHE A 17 13.75 -32.33 35.32
N LEU A 18 14.62 -31.61 34.64
CA LEU A 18 16.07 -31.85 34.62
C LEU A 18 16.72 -31.63 35.99
N SER A 19 16.31 -30.60 36.71
CA SER A 19 16.76 -30.32 38.08
C SER A 19 16.47 -31.47 39.04
N GLN A 20 15.24 -32.02 38.95
CA GLN A 20 14.85 -33.19 39.78
C GLN A 20 15.62 -34.43 39.42
N ARG A 21 15.81 -34.74 38.12
CA ARG A 21 16.51 -35.94 37.65
C ARG A 21 18.01 -35.93 37.97
N THR A 22 18.64 -34.76 37.96
CA THR A 22 20.10 -34.61 38.16
C THR A 22 20.47 -34.15 39.56
N ASN A 23 19.49 -33.88 40.42
CA ASN A 23 19.66 -33.26 41.73
C ASN A 23 20.49 -31.94 41.70
N ASN A 24 20.32 -31.15 40.61
CA ASN A 24 21.06 -29.92 40.40
C ASN A 24 20.07 -28.75 40.18
N ALA A 25 19.83 -27.98 41.24
CA ALA A 25 18.89 -26.85 41.22
C ALA A 25 19.19 -25.74 40.17
N ARG A 26 20.47 -25.62 39.75
CA ARG A 26 20.89 -24.65 38.76
C ARG A 26 20.26 -24.90 37.38
N LEU A 27 19.94 -26.18 37.08
CA LEU A 27 19.32 -26.53 35.80
C LEU A 27 17.86 -26.14 35.70
N MET A 28 17.21 -25.69 36.77
CA MET A 28 15.82 -25.29 36.75
C MET A 28 15.56 -24.06 35.86
N LEU A 29 16.37 -23.02 35.97
CA LEU A 29 16.17 -21.76 35.29
C LEU A 29 16.99 -21.56 34.02
N VAL A 30 18.11 -22.29 33.90
CA VAL A 30 19.08 -22.11 32.79
C VAL A 30 18.45 -22.30 31.41
N PRO A 31 17.57 -23.28 31.12
CA PRO A 31 16.90 -23.38 29.82
C PRO A 31 16.03 -22.16 29.47
N ALA A 32 15.27 -21.68 30.44
CA ALA A 32 14.41 -20.52 30.23
C ALA A 32 15.22 -19.24 30.00
N ILE A 33 16.32 -19.04 30.76
CA ILE A 33 17.21 -17.89 30.59
C ILE A 33 17.89 -17.94 29.23
N LEU A 34 18.45 -19.09 28.83
CA LEU A 34 19.10 -19.24 27.52
C LEU A 34 18.11 -18.97 26.39
N TRP A 35 16.89 -19.50 26.49
CA TRP A 35 15.85 -19.23 25.52
C TRP A 35 15.57 -17.73 25.40
N LEU A 36 15.31 -17.06 26.52
CA LEU A 36 15.00 -15.63 26.54
C LEU A 36 16.14 -14.76 25.98
N VAL A 37 17.38 -15.09 26.30
CA VAL A 37 18.56 -14.35 25.78
C VAL A 37 18.65 -14.50 24.27
N LEU A 38 18.48 -15.70 23.74
CA LEU A 38 18.57 -15.94 22.29
C LEU A 38 17.38 -15.28 21.56
N ASP A 39 16.17 -15.42 22.08
CA ASP A 39 14.97 -14.83 21.52
C ASP A 39 15.05 -13.30 21.48
N THR A 40 15.54 -12.69 22.56
CA THR A 40 15.77 -11.22 22.61
C THR A 40 16.76 -10.76 21.55
N ASN A 41 17.87 -11.49 21.33
CA ASN A 41 18.85 -11.12 20.31
C ASN A 41 18.28 -11.26 18.89
N ILE A 42 17.49 -12.30 18.62
CA ILE A 42 16.81 -12.46 17.33
C ILE A 42 15.76 -11.36 17.12
N ALA A 43 14.99 -11.02 18.15
CA ALA A 43 14.01 -9.94 18.09
C ALA A 43 14.67 -8.57 17.84
N LEU A 44 15.80 -8.28 18.46
CA LEU A 44 16.59 -7.07 18.20
C LEU A 44 17.12 -7.04 16.77
N LEU A 45 17.63 -8.14 16.26
CA LEU A 45 18.07 -8.25 14.87
C LEU A 45 16.91 -8.02 13.90
N GLN A 46 15.76 -8.62 14.19
CA GLN A 46 14.54 -8.43 13.40
C GLN A 46 14.11 -6.97 13.37
N SER A 47 14.05 -6.32 14.54
CA SER A 47 13.69 -4.90 14.65
C SER A 47 14.68 -4.00 13.90
N PHE A 48 15.98 -4.32 13.96
CA PHE A 48 17.01 -3.57 13.25
C PHE A 48 16.88 -3.72 11.73
N ILE A 49 16.61 -4.94 11.23
CA ILE A 49 16.38 -5.19 9.80
C ILE A 49 15.12 -4.46 9.33
N GLN A 50 14.03 -4.48 10.10
CA GLN A 50 12.82 -3.74 9.78
C GLN A 50 13.06 -2.22 9.76
N PHE A 51 13.86 -1.71 10.70
CA PHE A 51 14.25 -0.30 10.71
C PHE A 51 15.07 0.09 9.47
N LEU A 52 16.05 -0.73 9.07
CA LEU A 52 16.80 -0.51 7.82
C LEU A 52 15.89 -0.56 6.58
N GLY A 53 14.87 -1.40 6.61
CA GLY A 53 13.86 -1.46 5.58
C GLY A 53 13.01 -0.20 5.49
N GLN A 54 12.61 0.38 6.62
CA GLN A 54 11.88 1.65 6.65
C GLN A 54 12.71 2.84 6.13
N LEU A 55 14.04 2.72 6.17
CA LEU A 55 14.98 3.72 5.63
C LEU A 55 15.39 3.44 4.17
N ASP A 56 14.76 2.46 3.51
CA ASP A 56 15.08 2.04 2.13
C ASP A 56 16.53 1.58 1.88
N TYR A 57 17.24 1.18 2.93
CA TYR A 57 18.59 0.61 2.79
C TYR A 57 18.59 -0.85 2.31
N LEU A 58 17.42 -1.51 2.31
CA LEU A 58 17.30 -2.92 1.89
C LEU A 58 16.54 -3.01 0.56
N PRO A 59 17.04 -3.80 -0.42
CA PRO A 59 16.31 -4.06 -1.66
C PRO A 59 14.95 -4.72 -1.37
N TYR A 60 13.91 -4.39 -2.13
CA TYR A 60 12.54 -4.94 -2.01
C TYR A 60 12.52 -6.47 -1.96
N ILE A 61 13.33 -7.12 -2.79
CA ILE A 61 13.51 -8.60 -2.83
C ILE A 61 13.89 -9.20 -1.46
N THR A 62 14.52 -8.41 -0.58
CA THR A 62 14.93 -8.89 0.75
C THR A 62 13.74 -9.20 1.65
N TYR A 63 12.61 -8.54 1.47
CA TYR A 63 11.40 -8.75 2.29
C TYR A 63 10.76 -10.12 2.07
N ASP A 64 10.84 -10.68 0.88
CA ASP A 64 10.26 -11.99 0.55
C ASP A 64 10.99 -13.13 1.28
N TYR A 65 12.29 -12.94 1.59
CA TYR A 65 13.12 -13.95 2.25
C TYR A 65 13.24 -13.76 3.76
N LEU A 66 12.91 -12.59 4.30
CA LEU A 66 13.02 -12.31 5.73
C LEU A 66 12.19 -13.26 6.62
N PRO A 67 10.93 -13.58 6.32
CA PRO A 67 10.16 -14.52 7.12
C PRO A 67 10.81 -15.92 7.16
N THR A 68 11.33 -16.37 6.02
CA THR A 68 12.04 -17.66 5.91
C THR A 68 13.34 -17.65 6.71
N LEU A 69 14.12 -16.58 6.65
CA LEU A 69 15.34 -16.41 7.43
C LEU A 69 15.06 -16.47 8.93
N PHE A 70 14.05 -15.74 9.41
CA PHE A 70 13.69 -15.73 10.83
C PHE A 70 13.15 -17.09 11.29
N MET A 71 12.41 -17.80 10.44
CA MET A 71 12.01 -19.17 10.71
C MET A 71 13.20 -20.11 10.87
N VAL A 72 14.19 -20.02 10.00
CA VAL A 72 15.43 -20.81 10.08
C VAL A 72 16.20 -20.48 11.35
N LEU A 73 16.33 -19.21 11.72
CA LEU A 73 16.99 -18.78 12.95
C LEU A 73 16.28 -19.29 14.20
N PHE A 74 14.95 -19.28 14.21
CA PHE A 74 14.13 -19.78 15.31
C PHE A 74 14.30 -21.31 15.49
N VAL A 75 14.28 -22.08 14.40
CA VAL A 75 14.56 -23.52 14.44
C VAL A 75 15.98 -23.80 14.93
N TRP A 76 16.97 -23.07 14.38
CA TRP A 76 18.37 -23.20 14.79
C TRP A 76 18.57 -22.91 16.29
N GLN A 77 17.99 -21.83 16.79
CA GLN A 77 18.01 -21.46 18.21
C GLN A 77 17.47 -22.59 19.09
N SER A 78 16.31 -23.15 18.72
CA SER A 78 15.67 -24.22 19.47
C SER A 78 16.52 -25.48 19.55
N LEU A 79 17.10 -25.88 18.41
CA LEU A 79 17.98 -27.02 18.32
C LEU A 79 19.31 -26.79 19.07
N ALA A 80 19.84 -25.56 19.01
CA ALA A 80 21.10 -25.21 19.73
C ALA A 80 20.92 -25.32 21.26
N VAL A 81 19.80 -24.84 21.80
CA VAL A 81 19.47 -24.95 23.22
C VAL A 81 19.41 -26.43 23.63
N VAL A 82 18.65 -27.25 22.89
CA VAL A 82 18.54 -28.70 23.16
C VAL A 82 19.92 -29.39 23.07
N TRP A 83 20.74 -29.06 22.07
CA TRP A 83 22.05 -29.61 21.89
C TRP A 83 22.99 -29.32 23.07
N VAL A 84 23.05 -28.05 23.54
CA VAL A 84 23.87 -27.66 24.69
C VAL A 84 23.49 -28.47 25.93
N PHE A 85 22.17 -28.56 26.23
CA PHE A 85 21.69 -29.33 27.38
C PHE A 85 22.00 -30.82 27.28
N ALA A 86 21.72 -31.40 26.12
CA ALA A 86 21.96 -32.81 25.91
C ALA A 86 23.46 -33.18 26.04
N ARG A 87 24.37 -32.25 25.65
CA ARG A 87 25.82 -32.40 25.83
C ARG A 87 26.24 -32.33 27.29
N GLU A 88 25.77 -31.31 28.02
CA GLU A 88 26.11 -31.13 29.44
C GLU A 88 25.62 -32.30 30.33
N LEU A 89 24.44 -32.84 30.01
CA LEU A 89 23.86 -33.98 30.72
C LEU A 89 24.46 -35.34 30.29
N LYS A 90 25.43 -35.34 29.37
CA LYS A 90 26.11 -36.56 28.85
C LYS A 90 25.13 -37.63 28.34
N TRP A 91 24.02 -37.22 27.78
CA TRP A 91 23.03 -38.16 27.22
C TRP A 91 23.61 -38.96 26.06
N PRO A 92 23.21 -40.23 25.88
CA PRO A 92 23.60 -41.00 24.72
C PRO A 92 23.09 -40.35 23.42
N TRP A 93 23.78 -40.58 22.32
CA TRP A 93 23.52 -39.89 21.06
C TRP A 93 22.07 -40.06 20.55
N TRP A 94 21.47 -41.26 20.79
CA TRP A 94 20.08 -41.53 20.36
C TRP A 94 19.02 -40.75 21.16
N GLU A 95 19.22 -40.51 22.46
CA GLU A 95 18.34 -39.63 23.26
C GLU A 95 18.43 -38.18 22.77
N ARG A 96 19.61 -37.71 22.43
CA ARG A 96 19.81 -36.37 21.83
C ARG A 96 19.07 -36.24 20.51
N ALA A 97 19.18 -37.22 19.62
CA ALA A 97 18.49 -37.26 18.36
C ALA A 97 16.95 -37.25 18.53
N LEU A 98 16.46 -38.06 19.48
CA LEU A 98 15.03 -38.17 19.74
C LEU A 98 14.43 -36.84 20.25
N ILE A 99 15.12 -36.15 21.15
CA ILE A 99 14.68 -34.85 21.68
C ILE A 99 14.76 -33.77 20.61
N MET A 100 15.79 -33.75 19.79
CA MET A 100 15.88 -32.79 18.67
C MET A 100 14.77 -33.02 17.67
N ILE A 101 14.45 -34.27 17.33
CA ILE A 101 13.30 -34.58 16.46
C ILE A 101 11.98 -34.16 17.10
N ALA A 102 11.76 -34.47 18.37
CA ALA A 102 10.57 -34.08 19.11
C ALA A 102 10.39 -32.55 19.15
N THR A 103 11.50 -31.82 19.38
CA THR A 103 11.50 -30.33 19.33
C THR A 103 11.11 -29.83 17.96
N LEU A 104 11.71 -30.37 16.90
CA LEU A 104 11.40 -29.99 15.52
C LEU A 104 9.95 -30.26 15.17
N VAL A 105 9.42 -31.44 15.51
CA VAL A 105 8.01 -31.78 15.27
C VAL A 105 7.09 -30.82 16.03
N THR A 106 7.40 -30.53 17.30
CA THR A 106 6.63 -29.55 18.08
C THR A 106 6.61 -28.17 17.45
N LEU A 107 7.76 -27.70 16.94
CA LEU A 107 7.87 -26.41 16.25
C LEU A 107 7.03 -26.37 14.97
N VAL A 108 7.09 -27.43 14.17
CA VAL A 108 6.32 -27.52 12.91
C VAL A 108 4.80 -27.55 13.19
N VAL A 109 4.38 -28.38 14.14
CA VAL A 109 2.98 -28.47 14.56
C VAL A 109 2.50 -27.13 15.14
N TRP A 110 3.33 -26.48 15.95
CA TRP A 110 3.00 -25.18 16.53
C TRP A 110 2.81 -24.12 15.45
N GLN A 111 3.73 -23.97 14.51
CA GLN A 111 3.61 -23.02 13.40
C GLN A 111 2.39 -23.28 12.52
N GLY A 112 2.03 -24.55 12.30
CA GLY A 112 0.86 -24.91 11.53
C GLY A 112 -0.46 -24.69 12.27
N SER A 113 -0.46 -24.76 13.61
CA SER A 113 -1.68 -24.74 14.43
C SER A 113 -1.95 -23.40 15.11
N VAL A 114 -0.93 -22.62 15.40
CA VAL A 114 -1.03 -21.35 16.13
C VAL A 114 -0.81 -20.18 15.17
N ARG A 115 -1.92 -19.61 14.70
CA ARG A 115 -1.87 -18.31 14.03
C ARG A 115 -1.63 -17.23 15.10
N SER A 116 -0.56 -16.45 14.97
CA SER A 116 -0.36 -15.27 15.80
C SER A 116 -1.51 -14.29 15.55
N GLN A 117 -2.39 -14.15 16.53
CA GLN A 117 -3.40 -13.10 16.49
C GLN A 117 -2.88 -11.91 17.29
N PRO A 118 -3.05 -10.68 16.79
CA PRO A 118 -2.71 -9.49 17.55
C PRO A 118 -3.56 -9.46 18.83
N ILE A 119 -2.95 -9.04 19.95
CA ILE A 119 -3.60 -8.93 21.27
C ILE A 119 -4.70 -7.88 21.26
N TRP A 120 -4.56 -6.89 20.39
CA TRP A 120 -5.51 -5.85 20.11
C TRP A 120 -5.91 -5.99 18.65
N LYS A 121 -7.13 -6.37 18.40
CA LYS A 121 -7.81 -5.90 17.21
C LYS A 121 -8.46 -4.58 17.64
N VAL A 122 -7.91 -3.48 17.19
CA VAL A 122 -8.79 -2.35 16.88
C VAL A 122 -9.72 -2.96 15.82
N GLU A 123 -10.97 -3.23 16.17
CA GLU A 123 -11.98 -3.37 15.14
C GLU A 123 -12.01 -1.98 14.49
N ASP A 124 -11.25 -1.82 13.43
CA ASP A 124 -11.59 -0.84 12.43
C ASP A 124 -12.99 -1.27 11.97
N VAL A 125 -14.00 -0.62 12.55
CA VAL A 125 -15.35 -0.72 12.04
C VAL A 125 -15.23 -0.18 10.63
N ALA A 126 -15.13 -1.09 9.67
CA ALA A 126 -15.05 -0.72 8.26
C ALA A 126 -16.21 0.24 8.01
N PRO A 127 -15.95 1.46 7.55
CA PRO A 127 -17.00 2.46 7.43
C PRO A 127 -18.09 1.88 6.55
N THR A 128 -19.28 1.73 7.14
CA THR A 128 -20.42 1.10 6.48
C THR A 128 -20.79 1.91 5.24
N PHE A 129 -20.92 1.24 4.11
CA PHE A 129 -21.50 1.85 2.92
C PHE A 129 -23.02 1.89 3.13
N THR A 130 -23.53 3.07 3.50
CA THR A 130 -24.92 3.22 3.91
C THR A 130 -25.87 3.10 2.71
N GLU A 131 -27.16 2.85 2.98
CA GLU A 131 -28.22 2.85 1.96
C GLU A 131 -28.25 4.19 1.20
N ASP A 132 -28.16 5.31 1.91
CA ASP A 132 -28.12 6.65 1.31
C ASP A 132 -26.94 6.82 0.36
N ALA A 133 -25.75 6.36 0.76
CA ALA A 133 -24.57 6.38 -0.09
C ALA A 133 -24.75 5.53 -1.36
N PHE A 134 -25.37 4.36 -1.23
CA PHE A 134 -25.62 3.46 -2.37
C PHE A 134 -26.56 4.12 -3.40
N TYR A 135 -27.69 4.61 -2.96
CA TYR A 135 -28.67 5.23 -3.86
C TYR A 135 -28.22 6.60 -4.39
N ALA A 136 -27.34 7.31 -3.68
CA ALA A 136 -26.78 8.57 -4.15
C ALA A 136 -25.86 8.40 -5.37
N GLN A 137 -25.15 7.28 -5.51
CA GLN A 137 -24.07 7.14 -6.49
C GLN A 137 -24.51 7.37 -7.95
N SER A 138 -25.62 6.78 -8.37
CA SER A 138 -26.12 6.97 -9.75
C SER A 138 -26.46 8.44 -10.02
N ARG A 139 -27.11 9.10 -9.09
CA ARG A 139 -27.46 10.51 -9.19
C ARG A 139 -26.22 11.41 -9.20
N LEU A 140 -25.28 11.18 -8.28
CA LEU A 140 -24.02 11.94 -8.17
C LEU A 140 -23.19 11.84 -9.45
N LEU A 141 -23.04 10.62 -9.98
CA LEU A 141 -22.32 10.41 -11.22
C LEU A 141 -22.98 11.16 -12.39
N ASN A 142 -24.28 11.00 -12.57
CA ASN A 142 -25.01 11.66 -13.66
C ASN A 142 -24.93 13.18 -13.55
N GLN A 143 -25.16 13.76 -12.37
CA GLN A 143 -25.04 15.20 -12.13
C GLN A 143 -23.63 15.72 -12.45
N SER A 144 -22.59 15.01 -12.03
CA SER A 144 -21.21 15.40 -12.32
C SER A 144 -20.91 15.33 -13.82
N LEU A 145 -21.42 14.33 -14.52
CA LEU A 145 -21.28 14.22 -15.98
C LEU A 145 -22.01 15.35 -16.72
N GLU A 146 -23.21 15.72 -16.28
CA GLU A 146 -23.99 16.79 -16.87
C GLU A 146 -23.35 18.18 -16.69
N GLN A 147 -22.61 18.38 -15.60
CA GLN A 147 -21.90 19.63 -15.32
C GLN A 147 -20.71 19.87 -16.26
N ILE A 148 -20.20 18.85 -16.97
CA ILE A 148 -19.11 19.00 -17.92
C ILE A 148 -19.58 19.76 -19.16
N GLN A 149 -19.06 20.96 -19.34
CA GLN A 149 -19.41 21.92 -20.40
C GLN A 149 -18.45 21.85 -21.58
N TYR A 150 -18.90 22.33 -22.73
CA TYR A 150 -18.03 22.59 -23.88
C TYR A 150 -17.05 23.74 -23.55
N GLY A 151 -15.87 23.70 -24.13
CA GLY A 151 -14.98 24.83 -24.24
C GLY A 151 -15.50 25.82 -25.30
N GLU A 152 -15.15 27.10 -25.17
CA GLU A 152 -15.49 28.13 -26.20
C GLU A 152 -14.76 27.79 -27.52
N PHE A 153 -15.46 28.01 -28.65
CA PHE A 153 -14.85 27.82 -29.96
C PHE A 153 -13.67 28.79 -30.14
N ALA A 154 -12.59 28.33 -30.75
CA ALA A 154 -11.38 29.06 -31.07
C ALA A 154 -10.36 29.23 -29.94
N GLN A 155 -10.57 28.62 -28.77
CA GLN A 155 -9.56 28.54 -27.71
C GLN A 155 -9.24 27.08 -27.34
N SER A 156 -8.06 26.81 -26.83
CA SER A 156 -7.68 25.54 -26.24
C SER A 156 -8.07 25.55 -24.75
N HIS A 157 -8.73 24.50 -24.29
CA HIS A 157 -9.18 24.38 -22.91
C HIS A 157 -8.58 23.16 -22.22
N TRP A 158 -8.38 23.31 -20.91
CA TRP A 158 -8.06 22.19 -20.04
C TRP A 158 -9.34 21.57 -19.48
N TYR A 159 -9.35 20.24 -19.46
CA TYR A 159 -10.32 19.43 -18.74
C TYR A 159 -9.59 18.65 -17.67
N PHE A 160 -10.13 18.63 -16.46
CA PHE A 160 -9.50 17.97 -15.31
C PHE A 160 -10.33 16.79 -14.83
N LEU A 161 -9.71 15.63 -14.70
CA LEU A 161 -10.29 14.46 -14.03
C LEU A 161 -9.36 14.02 -12.90
N GLY A 162 -9.84 14.14 -11.65
CA GLY A 162 -9.14 13.67 -10.46
C GLY A 162 -9.74 12.37 -9.95
N VAL A 163 -8.88 11.39 -9.62
CA VAL A 163 -9.27 10.05 -9.14
C VAL A 163 -8.52 9.73 -7.87
N ALA A 164 -9.23 9.55 -6.74
CA ALA A 164 -8.72 9.00 -5.49
C ALA A 164 -9.17 7.55 -5.34
N GLY A 165 -8.24 6.60 -5.37
CA GLY A 165 -8.55 5.17 -5.50
C GLY A 165 -8.82 4.46 -4.18
N ALA A 166 -8.08 4.74 -3.08
CA ALA A 166 -8.19 4.03 -1.81
C ALA A 166 -8.93 4.84 -0.75
N SER A 167 -9.93 4.20 -0.11
CA SER A 167 -10.86 4.87 0.80
C SER A 167 -10.36 5.01 2.23
N TYR A 168 -9.38 4.22 2.63
CA TYR A 168 -8.90 4.13 4.01
C TYR A 168 -7.79 5.13 4.37
N GLN A 169 -7.45 6.04 3.43
CA GLN A 169 -6.51 7.13 3.68
C GLN A 169 -7.04 8.46 3.14
N ASP A 170 -7.19 9.43 4.03
CA ASP A 170 -7.76 10.75 3.71
C ASP A 170 -6.89 11.61 2.80
N VAL A 171 -5.59 11.35 2.76
CA VAL A 171 -4.64 12.10 1.93
C VAL A 171 -5.05 12.12 0.45
N PHE A 172 -5.54 11.02 -0.09
CA PHE A 172 -5.92 10.93 -1.51
C PHE A 172 -7.15 11.80 -1.82
N LYS A 173 -8.15 11.80 -0.93
CA LYS A 173 -9.32 12.71 -1.00
C LYS A 173 -8.87 14.17 -0.96
N SER A 174 -8.10 14.53 0.06
CA SER A 174 -7.66 15.90 0.31
C SER A 174 -6.86 16.43 -0.87
N GLU A 175 -5.95 15.63 -1.40
CA GLU A 175 -5.12 15.96 -2.54
C GLU A 175 -5.94 16.23 -3.81
N ILE A 176 -6.89 15.34 -4.16
CA ILE A 176 -7.76 15.55 -5.33
C ILE A 176 -8.60 16.84 -5.20
N MET A 177 -9.15 17.10 -4.03
CA MET A 177 -9.97 18.30 -3.81
C MET A 177 -9.14 19.58 -3.99
N ARG A 178 -7.94 19.63 -3.42
CA ARG A 178 -7.04 20.80 -3.53
C ARG A 178 -6.53 21.02 -4.94
N ILE A 179 -6.16 19.94 -5.63
CA ILE A 179 -5.65 20.03 -7.01
C ILE A 179 -6.78 20.47 -7.95
N LYS A 180 -8.01 19.96 -7.78
CA LYS A 180 -9.16 20.44 -8.55
C LYS A 180 -9.39 21.95 -8.34
N GLU A 181 -9.37 22.43 -7.10
CA GLU A 181 -9.50 23.87 -6.81
C GLU A 181 -8.40 24.69 -7.49
N GLN A 182 -7.15 24.21 -7.46
CA GLN A 182 -6.04 24.83 -8.16
C GLN A 182 -6.27 24.87 -9.68
N PHE A 183 -6.76 23.78 -10.27
CA PHE A 183 -7.05 23.73 -11.70
C PHE A 183 -8.21 24.65 -12.08
N ASP A 184 -9.28 24.65 -11.29
CA ASP A 184 -10.44 25.52 -11.54
C ASP A 184 -10.08 27.00 -11.50
N THR A 185 -9.21 27.40 -10.56
CA THR A 185 -8.82 28.80 -10.37
C THR A 185 -7.71 29.28 -11.29
N ARG A 186 -6.69 28.44 -11.57
CA ARG A 186 -5.50 28.84 -12.31
C ARG A 186 -5.49 28.44 -13.79
N PHE A 187 -6.12 27.31 -14.11
CA PHE A 187 -6.14 26.75 -15.46
C PHE A 187 -7.53 26.84 -16.10
N GLY A 188 -8.47 27.50 -15.41
CA GLY A 188 -9.80 27.78 -15.92
C GLY A 188 -10.63 26.53 -16.21
N THR A 189 -10.46 25.47 -15.43
CA THR A 189 -11.20 24.21 -15.61
C THR A 189 -12.61 24.24 -14.96
N PHE A 190 -13.01 25.32 -14.33
CA PHE A 190 -14.35 25.42 -13.77
C PHE A 190 -15.43 25.11 -14.82
N GLY A 191 -16.33 24.17 -14.49
CA GLY A 191 -17.30 23.62 -15.45
C GLY A 191 -16.73 22.57 -16.41
N ARG A 192 -15.41 22.25 -16.34
CA ARG A 192 -14.73 21.24 -17.14
C ARG A 192 -13.88 20.30 -16.26
N SER A 193 -14.13 20.27 -14.96
CA SER A 193 -13.45 19.44 -14.01
C SER A 193 -14.41 18.48 -13.30
N MET A 194 -13.91 17.28 -12.99
CA MET A 194 -14.65 16.26 -12.28
C MET A 194 -13.74 15.53 -11.28
N MET A 195 -14.31 15.11 -10.16
CA MET A 195 -13.66 14.26 -9.16
C MET A 195 -14.40 12.95 -9.02
N LEU A 196 -13.63 11.87 -8.82
CA LEU A 196 -14.09 10.55 -8.44
C LEU A 196 -13.29 10.15 -7.18
N ILE A 197 -13.96 9.96 -6.06
CA ILE A 197 -13.27 9.82 -4.77
C ILE A 197 -13.83 8.62 -4.00
N ASN A 198 -12.93 7.70 -3.67
CA ASN A 198 -13.18 6.65 -2.71
C ASN A 198 -12.81 7.16 -1.31
N ASN A 199 -13.80 7.56 -0.54
CA ASN A 199 -13.63 7.96 0.85
C ASN A 199 -14.97 7.93 1.58
N PRO A 200 -15.03 7.45 2.84
CA PRO A 200 -16.27 7.37 3.61
C PRO A 200 -17.00 8.69 3.74
N ASP A 201 -16.28 9.79 3.91
CA ASP A 201 -16.87 11.13 4.17
C ASP A 201 -17.52 11.74 2.94
N THR A 202 -17.15 11.31 1.73
CA THR A 202 -17.63 11.92 0.47
C THR A 202 -18.67 11.07 -0.26
N ARG A 203 -19.05 9.91 0.27
CA ARG A 203 -19.93 8.92 -0.39
C ARG A 203 -21.31 9.47 -0.78
N THR A 204 -21.80 10.51 -0.13
CA THR A 204 -23.10 11.15 -0.42
C THR A 204 -22.98 12.44 -1.23
N GLU A 205 -21.75 12.92 -1.49
CA GLU A 205 -21.48 14.22 -2.12
C GLU A 205 -20.74 14.11 -3.44
N VAL A 206 -19.81 13.15 -3.56
CA VAL A 206 -18.96 12.94 -4.73
C VAL A 206 -19.13 11.50 -5.23
N PRO A 207 -19.20 11.27 -6.56
CA PRO A 207 -19.26 9.91 -7.09
C PRO A 207 -17.99 9.12 -6.76
N ILE A 208 -18.18 7.85 -6.42
CA ILE A 208 -17.05 6.95 -6.13
C ILE A 208 -16.19 6.71 -7.36
N ALA A 209 -14.89 6.50 -7.12
CA ALA A 209 -13.95 6.07 -8.14
C ALA A 209 -14.12 4.56 -8.42
N SER A 210 -14.31 4.21 -9.68
CA SER A 210 -14.39 2.85 -10.20
C SER A 210 -14.02 2.84 -11.68
N GLN A 211 -13.73 1.69 -12.25
CA GLN A 211 -13.57 1.59 -13.70
C GLN A 211 -14.80 2.13 -14.45
N THR A 212 -15.99 1.86 -13.95
CA THR A 212 -17.24 2.34 -14.54
C THR A 212 -17.34 3.86 -14.54
N SER A 213 -17.10 4.51 -13.40
CA SER A 213 -17.20 5.98 -13.28
C SER A 213 -16.08 6.69 -14.04
N ILE A 214 -14.85 6.19 -14.01
CA ILE A 214 -13.73 6.70 -14.81
C ILE A 214 -14.05 6.60 -16.30
N GLY A 215 -14.55 5.46 -16.77
CA GLY A 215 -14.94 5.28 -18.17
C GLY A 215 -16.09 6.19 -18.61
N ALA A 216 -17.07 6.45 -17.74
CA ALA A 216 -18.14 7.39 -17.98
C ALA A 216 -17.64 8.83 -18.08
N ALA A 217 -16.77 9.24 -17.14
CA ALA A 217 -16.18 10.58 -17.12
C ALA A 217 -15.34 10.84 -18.38
N LEU A 218 -14.44 9.92 -18.75
CA LEU A 218 -13.62 10.06 -19.95
C LEU A 218 -14.44 10.13 -21.23
N ARG A 219 -15.47 9.29 -21.36
CA ARG A 219 -16.40 9.36 -22.52
C ARG A 219 -17.11 10.71 -22.58
N ARG A 220 -17.63 11.20 -21.45
CA ARG A 220 -18.33 12.48 -21.40
C ARG A 220 -17.39 13.64 -21.75
N MET A 221 -16.19 13.67 -21.17
CA MET A 221 -15.20 14.69 -21.51
C MET A 221 -14.82 14.63 -22.99
N GLY A 222 -14.56 13.44 -23.55
CA GLY A 222 -14.26 13.29 -24.97
C GLY A 222 -15.38 13.73 -25.93
N GLN A 223 -16.64 13.71 -25.48
CA GLN A 223 -17.77 14.26 -26.22
C GLN A 223 -17.83 15.80 -26.16
N GLN A 224 -17.30 16.40 -25.09
CA GLN A 224 -17.36 17.85 -24.87
C GLN A 224 -16.09 18.56 -25.37
N MET A 225 -14.99 17.86 -25.47
CA MET A 225 -13.68 18.42 -25.87
C MET A 225 -13.58 18.64 -27.38
N ASN A 226 -12.92 19.74 -27.75
CA ASN A 226 -12.38 19.89 -29.09
C ASN A 226 -11.15 19.00 -29.25
N LYS A 227 -11.25 17.98 -30.10
CA LYS A 227 -10.20 16.96 -30.28
C LYS A 227 -8.87 17.51 -30.81
N GLU A 228 -8.88 18.67 -31.48
CA GLU A 228 -7.70 19.25 -32.09
C GLU A 228 -6.91 20.16 -31.13
N SER A 229 -7.59 20.73 -30.11
CA SER A 229 -6.98 21.75 -29.27
C SER A 229 -7.09 21.53 -27.78
N ASP A 230 -8.14 20.83 -27.29
CA ASP A 230 -8.35 20.69 -25.87
C ASP A 230 -7.50 19.56 -25.25
N VAL A 231 -7.10 19.75 -24.00
CA VAL A 231 -6.18 18.87 -23.30
C VAL A 231 -6.87 18.26 -22.06
N LEU A 232 -6.85 16.94 -21.94
CA LEU A 232 -7.22 16.26 -20.71
C LEU A 232 -6.03 16.27 -19.74
N PHE A 233 -6.26 16.67 -18.50
CA PHE A 233 -5.40 16.40 -17.37
C PHE A 233 -6.04 15.35 -16.48
N LEU A 234 -5.50 14.14 -16.52
CA LEU A 234 -5.93 13.03 -15.67
C LEU A 234 -4.93 12.89 -14.51
N TYR A 235 -5.41 13.12 -13.30
CA TYR A 235 -4.64 12.87 -12.09
C TYR A 235 -5.24 11.71 -11.29
N MET A 236 -4.41 10.71 -11.01
CA MET A 236 -4.80 9.51 -10.27
C MET A 236 -3.88 9.35 -9.05
N THR A 237 -4.46 9.23 -7.85
CA THR A 237 -3.71 9.04 -6.60
C THR A 237 -4.29 7.92 -5.77
N SER A 238 -3.45 6.98 -5.36
CA SER A 238 -3.81 5.79 -4.57
C SER A 238 -2.57 5.01 -4.16
N HIS A 239 -2.77 3.85 -3.54
CA HIS A 239 -1.76 2.80 -3.52
C HIS A 239 -1.63 2.11 -4.87
N GLY A 240 -0.60 1.26 -5.02
CA GLY A 240 -0.41 0.50 -6.25
C GLY A 240 0.60 -0.63 -6.10
N ALA A 241 0.53 -1.55 -7.05
CA ALA A 241 1.46 -2.65 -7.27
C ALA A 241 1.96 -2.62 -8.73
N PRO A 242 2.93 -3.46 -9.13
CA PRO A 242 3.34 -3.53 -10.52
C PRO A 242 2.17 -3.80 -11.47
N ASN A 243 1.93 -2.87 -12.41
CA ASN A 243 0.79 -2.87 -13.35
C ASN A 243 -0.60 -2.79 -12.69
N GLU A 244 -0.69 -2.25 -11.50
CA GLU A 244 -1.94 -2.14 -10.78
C GLU A 244 -2.01 -0.82 -10.01
N PHE A 245 -3.12 -0.10 -10.19
CA PHE A 245 -3.52 1.05 -9.41
C PHE A 245 -4.71 0.64 -8.54
N GLU A 246 -4.56 0.78 -7.23
CA GLU A 246 -5.53 0.30 -6.26
C GLU A 246 -6.84 1.09 -6.31
N MET A 247 -7.93 0.33 -6.41
CA MET A 247 -9.30 0.82 -6.27
C MET A 247 -9.95 0.09 -5.11
N GLU A 248 -10.11 0.80 -3.97
CA GLU A 248 -10.68 0.23 -2.75
C GLU A 248 -11.74 1.15 -2.19
N ASN A 249 -12.91 0.62 -1.84
CA ASN A 249 -13.98 1.31 -1.13
C ASN A 249 -14.90 0.30 -0.42
N ALA A 250 -14.36 -0.33 0.63
CA ALA A 250 -15.11 -1.35 1.37
C ALA A 250 -16.51 -0.88 1.77
N PRO A 251 -17.53 -1.74 1.69
CA PRO A 251 -17.51 -3.16 1.37
C PRO A 251 -17.64 -3.50 -0.13
N LEU A 252 -17.47 -2.53 -1.04
CA LEU A 252 -17.60 -2.76 -2.48
C LEU A 252 -16.38 -3.52 -3.01
N ASP A 253 -16.64 -4.52 -3.85
CA ASP A 253 -15.61 -5.21 -4.61
C ASP A 253 -15.38 -4.46 -5.92
N LEU A 254 -14.29 -3.68 -6.00
CA LEU A 254 -13.96 -2.84 -7.13
C LEU A 254 -12.85 -3.47 -7.97
N HIS A 255 -13.01 -3.40 -9.29
CA HIS A 255 -11.92 -3.80 -10.20
C HIS A 255 -10.77 -2.81 -10.11
N GLN A 256 -9.55 -3.33 -9.95
CA GLN A 256 -8.31 -2.56 -9.99
C GLN A 256 -8.11 -1.95 -11.38
N VAL A 257 -7.43 -0.80 -11.46
CA VAL A 257 -7.09 -0.21 -12.75
C VAL A 257 -5.73 -0.71 -13.20
N ASP A 258 -5.70 -1.42 -14.31
CA ASP A 258 -4.48 -1.84 -14.97
C ASP A 258 -4.12 -0.95 -16.17
N PRO A 259 -2.84 -0.93 -16.62
CA PRO A 259 -2.40 -0.06 -17.71
C PRO A 259 -3.11 -0.31 -19.05
N LYS A 260 -3.46 -1.55 -19.35
CA LYS A 260 -4.15 -1.93 -20.60
C LYS A 260 -5.58 -1.40 -20.60
N TRP A 261 -6.31 -1.64 -19.52
CA TRP A 261 -7.68 -1.14 -19.37
C TRP A 261 -7.73 0.41 -19.46
N LEU A 262 -6.78 1.09 -18.81
CA LEU A 262 -6.72 2.54 -18.84
C LEU A 262 -6.44 3.05 -20.26
N ARG A 263 -5.49 2.43 -20.99
CA ARG A 263 -5.21 2.73 -22.38
C ARG A 263 -6.42 2.57 -23.26
N GLU A 264 -7.08 1.42 -23.20
CA GLU A 264 -8.28 1.14 -24.00
C GLU A 264 -9.41 2.14 -23.71
N THR A 265 -9.59 2.51 -22.45
CA THR A 265 -10.63 3.45 -22.01
C THR A 265 -10.36 4.87 -22.52
N LEU A 266 -9.10 5.31 -22.44
CA LEU A 266 -8.65 6.58 -23.01
C LEU A 266 -8.82 6.63 -24.53
N ASP A 267 -8.49 5.56 -25.24
CA ASP A 267 -8.67 5.50 -26.69
C ASP A 267 -10.14 5.49 -27.11
N LYS A 268 -10.99 4.76 -26.40
CA LYS A 268 -12.45 4.76 -26.59
C LYS A 268 -13.09 6.14 -26.34
N SER A 269 -12.51 6.98 -25.49
CA SER A 269 -13.00 8.33 -25.24
C SER A 269 -12.80 9.27 -26.45
N GLY A 270 -11.85 8.96 -27.33
CA GLY A 270 -11.47 9.78 -28.47
C GLY A 270 -10.73 11.06 -28.11
N ILE A 271 -10.29 11.23 -26.86
CA ILE A 271 -9.46 12.35 -26.40
C ILE A 271 -8.06 12.18 -26.97
N ARG A 272 -7.56 13.20 -27.68
CA ARG A 272 -6.25 13.17 -28.32
C ARG A 272 -5.14 13.62 -27.38
N TRP A 273 -5.21 14.88 -26.93
CA TRP A 273 -4.13 15.47 -26.11
C TRP A 273 -4.33 15.16 -24.63
N ARG A 274 -3.34 14.50 -24.04
CA ARG A 274 -3.46 13.95 -22.68
C ARG A 274 -2.23 14.29 -21.84
N VAL A 275 -2.46 14.76 -20.63
CA VAL A 275 -1.49 14.78 -19.54
C VAL A 275 -2.00 13.81 -18.49
N ILE A 276 -1.24 12.75 -18.24
CA ILE A 276 -1.59 11.70 -17.29
C ILE A 276 -0.56 11.72 -16.17
N VAL A 277 -1.02 11.94 -14.95
CA VAL A 277 -0.19 11.95 -13.75
C VAL A 277 -0.68 10.85 -12.81
N ILE A 278 0.19 9.91 -12.45
CA ILE A 278 -0.14 8.77 -11.58
C ILE A 278 0.73 8.83 -10.33
N SER A 279 0.09 9.08 -9.19
CA SER A 279 0.70 9.09 -7.87
C SER A 279 0.38 7.78 -7.14
N SER A 280 1.19 6.76 -7.38
CA SER A 280 1.12 5.48 -6.68
C SER A 280 2.47 4.77 -6.67
N CYS A 281 2.61 3.76 -5.81
CA CYS A 281 3.73 2.82 -5.90
C CYS A 281 3.76 2.15 -7.28
N PHE A 282 4.94 1.89 -7.81
CA PHE A 282 5.16 1.22 -9.11
C PHE A 282 4.47 1.89 -10.32
N SER A 283 4.09 3.16 -10.18
CA SER A 283 3.33 3.90 -11.22
C SER A 283 4.04 3.98 -12.57
N GLY A 284 5.37 3.92 -12.60
CA GLY A 284 6.15 3.84 -13.85
C GLY A 284 5.83 2.62 -14.71
N SER A 285 5.23 1.55 -14.15
CA SER A 285 4.78 0.37 -14.90
C SER A 285 3.65 0.66 -15.88
N PHE A 286 2.96 1.80 -15.74
CA PHE A 286 1.92 2.26 -16.65
C PHE A 286 2.47 2.89 -17.95
N ILE A 287 3.70 3.41 -17.92
CA ILE A 287 4.28 4.17 -19.05
C ILE A 287 4.27 3.39 -20.37
N PRO A 288 4.73 2.11 -20.43
CA PRO A 288 4.80 1.39 -21.70
C PRO A 288 3.45 1.24 -22.41
N ALA A 289 2.36 1.07 -21.66
CA ALA A 289 1.03 0.93 -22.23
C ALA A 289 0.41 2.27 -22.64
N LEU A 290 0.69 3.35 -21.90
CA LEU A 290 0.04 4.65 -22.08
C LEU A 290 0.78 5.57 -23.05
N GLN A 291 2.05 5.32 -23.36
CA GLN A 291 2.86 6.20 -24.21
C GLN A 291 2.27 6.38 -25.61
N SER A 292 2.20 7.62 -26.07
CA SER A 292 1.83 7.99 -27.43
C SER A 292 2.39 9.38 -27.78
N PRO A 293 2.46 9.76 -29.07
CA PRO A 293 2.94 11.09 -29.45
C PRO A 293 2.17 12.26 -28.82
N ASP A 294 0.89 12.05 -28.51
CA ASP A 294 -0.03 13.07 -28.02
C ASP A 294 -0.29 12.93 -26.50
N THR A 295 0.57 12.19 -25.76
CA THR A 295 0.40 11.94 -24.32
C THR A 295 1.68 12.26 -23.54
N LEU A 296 1.58 13.16 -22.56
CA LEU A 296 2.59 13.36 -21.53
C LEU A 296 2.23 12.49 -20.32
N ILE A 297 3.20 11.70 -19.83
CA ILE A 297 3.01 10.82 -18.66
C ILE A 297 4.00 11.22 -17.58
N ILE A 298 3.52 11.42 -16.36
CA ILE A 298 4.30 11.71 -15.17
C ILE A 298 3.92 10.69 -14.09
N THR A 299 4.91 10.08 -13.45
CA THR A 299 4.69 9.05 -12.42
C THR A 299 5.48 9.36 -11.16
N ALA A 300 4.89 9.08 -10.00
CA ALA A 300 5.50 9.32 -8.68
C ALA A 300 6.67 8.37 -8.40
N SER A 301 6.72 7.21 -9.05
CA SER A 301 7.77 6.21 -8.85
C SER A 301 8.14 5.51 -10.16
N ALA A 302 9.31 4.88 -10.18
CA ALA A 302 9.72 4.00 -11.26
C ALA A 302 8.87 2.72 -11.28
N ALA A 303 8.96 1.93 -12.37
CA ALA A 303 8.17 0.72 -12.55
C ALA A 303 8.47 -0.39 -11.52
N ASP A 304 9.65 -0.35 -10.91
CA ASP A 304 10.18 -1.33 -9.96
C ASP A 304 10.31 -0.79 -8.52
N ARG A 305 9.75 0.39 -8.22
CA ARG A 305 9.89 1.05 -6.93
C ARG A 305 8.58 1.53 -6.34
N GLN A 306 8.55 1.57 -5.00
CA GLN A 306 7.47 2.21 -4.26
C GLN A 306 7.62 3.73 -4.28
N SER A 307 6.50 4.44 -4.15
CA SER A 307 6.46 5.88 -3.90
C SER A 307 6.50 6.14 -2.39
N PHE A 308 6.97 7.33 -2.00
CA PHE A 308 7.07 7.73 -0.59
C PHE A 308 5.83 8.47 -0.11
N GLY A 309 5.53 8.31 1.21
CA GLY A 309 4.75 9.25 2.01
C GLY A 309 3.26 9.34 1.74
N CYS A 310 2.54 8.29 2.13
CA CYS A 310 1.09 8.34 2.30
C CYS A 310 0.79 8.33 3.81
N THR A 311 0.72 9.50 4.46
CA THR A 311 0.27 9.61 5.85
C THR A 311 -1.17 10.10 5.88
N ASN A 312 -2.01 9.50 6.75
CA ASN A 312 -3.45 9.81 6.83
C ASN A 312 -3.78 11.29 7.08
N GLU A 313 -2.90 11.98 7.80
CA GLU A 313 -3.13 13.38 8.24
C GLU A 313 -2.57 14.42 7.26
N ALA A 314 -1.98 14.02 6.14
CA ALA A 314 -1.38 14.94 5.19
C ALA A 314 -2.40 15.47 4.18
N ASP A 315 -2.24 16.72 3.78
CA ASP A 315 -3.03 17.35 2.71
C ASP A 315 -2.65 16.86 1.31
N TYR A 316 -1.42 16.37 1.17
CA TYR A 316 -0.82 15.87 -0.07
C TYR A 316 0.07 14.67 0.20
N THR A 317 0.18 13.76 -0.77
CA THR A 317 1.33 12.83 -0.85
C THR A 317 2.64 13.63 -1.02
N TYR A 318 3.80 13.05 -0.76
CA TYR A 318 5.07 13.76 -1.01
C TYR A 318 5.21 14.19 -2.46
N PHE A 319 4.88 13.30 -3.39
CA PHE A 319 4.91 13.62 -4.81
C PHE A 319 3.91 14.72 -5.18
N GLY A 320 2.67 14.63 -4.70
CA GLY A 320 1.65 15.64 -4.97
C GLY A 320 2.04 17.01 -4.41
N ARG A 321 2.64 17.06 -3.22
CA ARG A 321 3.18 18.29 -2.64
C ARG A 321 4.28 18.87 -3.50
N ALA A 322 5.27 18.08 -3.88
CA ALA A 322 6.39 18.54 -4.70
C ALA A 322 5.91 19.07 -6.06
N LEU A 323 5.00 18.34 -6.73
CA LEU A 323 4.54 18.72 -8.07
C LEU A 323 3.50 19.86 -8.04
N PHE A 324 2.43 19.73 -7.25
CA PHE A 324 1.28 20.65 -7.33
C PHE A 324 1.39 21.82 -6.35
N ASP A 325 1.79 21.56 -5.11
CA ASP A 325 1.85 22.60 -4.09
C ASP A 325 3.11 23.47 -4.17
N GLN A 326 4.21 22.94 -4.70
CA GLN A 326 5.47 23.67 -4.85
C GLN A 326 5.76 24.00 -6.33
N ALA A 327 6.14 23.03 -7.13
CA ALA A 327 6.68 23.27 -8.46
C ALA A 327 5.69 23.95 -9.43
N MET A 328 4.43 23.51 -9.47
CA MET A 328 3.44 24.11 -10.36
C MET A 328 2.99 25.53 -9.95
N ARG A 329 3.33 26.00 -8.76
CA ARG A 329 3.08 27.41 -8.40
C ARG A 329 4.04 28.36 -9.14
N ASP A 330 5.27 27.91 -9.37
CA ASP A 330 6.36 28.75 -9.84
C ASP A 330 6.67 28.53 -11.33
N GLN A 331 6.40 27.31 -11.84
CA GLN A 331 6.75 26.95 -13.21
C GLN A 331 5.59 27.15 -14.20
N HIS A 332 5.95 27.48 -15.43
CA HIS A 332 5.00 27.72 -16.52
C HIS A 332 4.79 26.50 -17.43
N THR A 333 5.66 25.49 -17.35
CA THR A 333 5.54 24.26 -18.13
C THR A 333 5.50 23.03 -17.22
N MET A 334 4.76 22.01 -17.65
CA MET A 334 4.72 20.73 -16.91
C MET A 334 6.09 20.05 -16.83
N LYS A 335 6.94 20.22 -17.85
CA LYS A 335 8.29 19.68 -17.88
C LYS A 335 9.19 20.32 -16.82
N ASP A 336 9.14 21.63 -16.68
CA ASP A 336 9.95 22.36 -15.70
C ASP A 336 9.44 22.12 -14.28
N ALA A 337 8.10 22.06 -14.11
CA ALA A 337 7.48 21.71 -12.84
C ALA A 337 7.89 20.30 -12.38
N PHE A 338 7.85 19.31 -13.28
CA PHE A 338 8.28 17.95 -12.94
C PHE A 338 9.77 17.87 -12.62
N LYS A 339 10.61 18.58 -13.36
CA LYS A 339 12.05 18.64 -13.07
C LYS A 339 12.33 19.24 -11.70
N GLN A 340 11.64 20.33 -11.33
CA GLN A 340 11.76 20.92 -9.99
C GLN A 340 11.24 19.99 -8.89
N ALA A 341 10.20 19.21 -9.15
CA ALA A 341 9.65 18.26 -8.20
C ALA A 341 10.55 17.03 -7.96
N GLN A 342 11.54 16.78 -8.82
CA GLN A 342 12.52 15.69 -8.66
C GLN A 342 13.70 16.08 -7.76
N ASP A 343 14.00 17.38 -7.63
CA ASP A 343 15.07 17.93 -6.77
C ASP A 343 14.59 18.06 -5.30
#